data_4db4870285b39030ff53ff15c337d374
#
_entry.id   4db4870285b39030ff53ff15c337d374
#
_cell.length_a   1.000
_cell.length_b   1.000
_cell.length_c   1.000
_cell.angle_alpha   90.00
_cell.angle_beta   90.00
_cell.angle_gamma   90.00
#
_symmetry.space_group_name_H-M   'P 1'
#
loop_
_entity.id
_entity.type
_entity.pdbx_description
1 polymer ?
#
loop_
_entity_poly.entity_id
_entity_poly.type
_entity_poly.pdbx_seq_one_letter_code
_entity_poly.pdbx_strand_id
1 'polypeptide(L)'
;YTYYGIETDITKSFINLELSKKLQKAKTGDLIVATTSENVEDVGKSLVWLGKDEVCIGGHSCIIKTEQNSKYLAYFFRTSYFQNQKKKRVLGTKVIELYPKNLAKIQIILPPLSTQSQIVSILDNFNTLTNSLSEGLPKEIEQRQKQYEYWREQLLNFDL
;
A
#
# COMPACT_ATOMS: atom_id res chain seq x y z
N TYR A 1 -8.84 -2.34 -2.52
CA TYR A 1 -7.85 -1.90 -1.51
C TYR A 1 -8.41 -1.94 -0.09
N THR A 2 -9.69 -1.67 0.11
CA THR A 2 -10.35 -1.74 1.44
C THR A 2 -10.38 -3.16 2.02
N TYR A 3 -10.41 -4.16 1.14
CA TYR A 3 -10.51 -5.59 1.51
C TYR A 3 -9.16 -6.32 1.54
N TYR A 4 -8.11 -5.71 1.02
CA TYR A 4 -6.77 -6.29 0.99
C TYR A 4 -5.88 -5.52 1.96
N GLY A 5 -5.06 -6.22 2.69
CA GLY A 5 -4.09 -5.62 3.61
C GLY A 5 -2.94 -4.91 2.89
N ILE A 6 -1.73 -5.22 3.28
CA ILE A 6 -0.49 -4.75 2.65
C ILE A 6 -0.21 -5.51 1.35
N GLU A 7 -0.64 -6.76 1.28
CA GLU A 7 -0.38 -7.69 0.18
C GLU A 7 -1.56 -8.62 -0.05
N THR A 8 -1.61 -9.25 -1.22
CA THR A 8 -2.57 -10.30 -1.54
C THR A 8 -2.04 -11.19 -2.67
N ASP A 9 -2.41 -12.46 -2.66
CA ASP A 9 -2.17 -13.44 -3.72
C ASP A 9 -3.46 -13.90 -4.41
N ILE A 10 -4.61 -13.37 -3.97
CA ILE A 10 -5.94 -13.71 -4.48
C ILE A 10 -6.66 -12.52 -5.10
N THR A 11 -7.52 -12.78 -6.06
CA THR A 11 -8.43 -11.80 -6.66
C THR A 11 -9.87 -12.11 -6.29
N LYS A 12 -10.72 -11.06 -6.23
CA LYS A 12 -12.16 -11.20 -5.95
C LYS A 12 -13.01 -11.24 -7.22
N SER A 13 -12.44 -10.88 -8.37
CA SER A 13 -13.16 -10.82 -9.64
C SER A 13 -12.29 -11.28 -10.79
N PHE A 14 -12.95 -11.74 -11.83
CA PHE A 14 -12.31 -12.18 -13.05
C PHE A 14 -12.86 -11.38 -14.23
N ILE A 15 -12.07 -11.28 -15.29
CA ILE A 15 -12.43 -10.61 -16.55
C ILE A 15 -12.23 -11.58 -17.70
N ASN A 16 -12.85 -11.29 -18.84
CA ASN A 16 -12.65 -12.10 -20.04
C ASN A 16 -11.27 -11.84 -20.65
N LEU A 17 -10.79 -12.80 -21.46
CA LEU A 17 -9.46 -12.75 -22.08
C LEU A 17 -9.27 -11.56 -23.02
N GLU A 18 -10.31 -11.16 -23.74
CA GLU A 18 -10.22 -10.04 -24.68
C GLU A 18 -9.99 -8.71 -23.94
N LEU A 19 -10.67 -8.51 -22.81
CA LEU A 19 -10.45 -7.34 -21.97
C LEU A 19 -9.06 -7.38 -21.33
N SER A 20 -8.61 -8.57 -20.89
CA SER A 20 -7.29 -8.74 -20.25
C SER A 20 -6.12 -8.32 -21.14
N LYS A 21 -6.25 -8.48 -22.47
CA LYS A 21 -5.22 -8.05 -23.45
C LYS A 21 -5.02 -6.53 -23.47
N LYS A 22 -6.03 -5.76 -23.07
CA LYS A 22 -6.03 -4.29 -23.10
C LYS A 22 -5.62 -3.64 -21.78
N LEU A 23 -5.59 -4.42 -20.70
CA LEU A 23 -5.29 -3.91 -19.35
C LEU A 23 -3.81 -4.09 -18.99
N GLN A 24 -3.34 -3.22 -18.10
CA GLN A 24 -2.02 -3.39 -17.49
C GLN A 24 -2.02 -4.62 -16.59
N LYS A 25 -0.88 -5.28 -16.50
CA LYS A 25 -0.69 -6.48 -15.71
C LYS A 25 0.42 -6.30 -14.70
N ALA A 26 0.09 -6.55 -13.44
CA ALA A 26 1.07 -6.61 -12.36
C ALA A 26 1.57 -8.05 -12.21
N LYS A 27 2.87 -8.18 -11.96
CA LYS A 27 3.58 -9.44 -11.66
C LYS A 27 3.80 -9.57 -10.17
N THR A 28 4.13 -10.78 -9.74
CA THR A 28 4.55 -11.04 -8.36
C THR A 28 5.62 -10.05 -7.90
N GLY A 29 5.39 -9.40 -6.76
CA GLY A 29 6.28 -8.39 -6.21
C GLY A 29 5.98 -6.95 -6.67
N ASP A 30 5.14 -6.75 -7.68
CA ASP A 30 4.75 -5.40 -8.10
C ASP A 30 3.84 -4.71 -7.06
N LEU A 31 4.02 -3.41 -6.88
CA LEU A 31 3.18 -2.58 -6.03
C LEU A 31 2.06 -1.95 -6.86
N ILE A 32 0.81 -2.25 -6.51
CA ILE A 32 -0.38 -1.70 -7.15
C ILE A 32 -0.89 -0.54 -6.31
N VAL A 33 -1.12 0.62 -6.94
CA VAL A 33 -1.54 1.85 -6.26
C VAL A 33 -2.85 2.37 -6.83
N ALA A 34 -3.81 2.69 -5.97
CA ALA A 34 -5.06 3.32 -6.36
C ALA A 34 -4.81 4.77 -6.79
N THR A 35 -5.18 5.12 -8.00
CA THR A 35 -5.00 6.46 -8.57
C THR A 35 -6.23 7.34 -8.48
N THR A 36 -7.39 6.76 -8.16
CA THR A 36 -8.66 7.50 -7.96
C THR A 36 -9.40 6.98 -6.75
N SER A 37 -10.12 7.85 -6.06
CA SER A 37 -11.03 7.51 -4.96
C SER A 37 -12.06 8.62 -4.75
N GLU A 38 -13.06 8.35 -3.91
CA GLU A 38 -14.04 9.35 -3.47
C GLU A 38 -13.48 10.27 -2.36
N ASN A 39 -12.38 9.89 -1.73
CA ASN A 39 -11.75 10.65 -0.66
C ASN A 39 -10.22 10.66 -0.77
N VAL A 40 -9.59 11.62 -0.09
CA VAL A 40 -8.13 11.82 -0.10
C VAL A 40 -7.40 10.71 0.64
N GLU A 41 -8.02 10.09 1.62
CA GLU A 41 -7.43 9.04 2.45
C GLU A 41 -7.20 7.76 1.63
N ASP A 42 -8.13 7.42 0.75
CA ASP A 42 -8.13 6.18 -0.01
C ASP A 42 -7.31 6.25 -1.30
N VAL A 43 -7.26 7.42 -1.95
CA VAL A 43 -6.37 7.59 -3.10
C VAL A 43 -4.92 7.41 -2.68
N GLY A 44 -4.13 6.71 -3.47
CA GLY A 44 -2.74 6.36 -3.12
C GLY A 44 -2.60 5.16 -2.18
N LYS A 45 -3.70 4.52 -1.74
CA LYS A 45 -3.61 3.21 -1.08
C LYS A 45 -2.93 2.22 -2.01
N SER A 46 -2.08 1.39 -1.45
CA SER A 46 -1.26 0.44 -2.21
C SER A 46 -1.31 -0.95 -1.59
N LEU A 47 -1.05 -1.95 -2.43
CA LEU A 47 -0.86 -3.34 -2.03
C LEU A 47 0.20 -4.00 -2.91
N VAL A 48 0.87 -5.02 -2.39
CA VAL A 48 1.81 -5.85 -3.15
C VAL A 48 1.08 -7.06 -3.70
N TRP A 49 1.28 -7.35 -4.97
CA TRP A 49 0.78 -8.57 -5.58
C TRP A 49 1.75 -9.73 -5.32
N LEU A 50 1.27 -10.81 -4.72
CA LEU A 50 2.06 -12.01 -4.40
C LEU A 50 1.60 -13.27 -5.18
N GLY A 51 0.56 -13.14 -6.01
CA GLY A 51 0.07 -14.25 -6.82
C GLY A 51 1.13 -14.75 -7.81
N LYS A 52 1.06 -16.05 -8.14
CA LYS A 52 1.98 -16.69 -9.10
C LYS A 52 1.77 -16.18 -10.53
N ASP A 53 0.53 -15.89 -10.88
CA ASP A 53 0.16 -15.41 -12.20
C ASP A 53 0.06 -13.88 -12.23
N GLU A 54 0.15 -13.31 -13.42
CA GLU A 54 -0.09 -11.89 -13.64
C GLU A 54 -1.55 -11.53 -13.32
N VAL A 55 -1.76 -10.39 -12.66
CA VAL A 55 -3.09 -9.86 -12.38
C VAL A 55 -3.36 -8.60 -13.21
N CYS A 56 -4.54 -8.53 -13.83
CA CYS A 56 -4.98 -7.33 -14.54
C CYS A 56 -5.43 -6.26 -13.55
N ILE A 57 -5.03 -5.01 -13.81
CA ILE A 57 -5.48 -3.85 -13.04
C ILE A 57 -6.34 -2.93 -13.90
N GLY A 58 -7.36 -2.32 -13.30
CA GLY A 58 -8.24 -1.36 -13.96
C GLY A 58 -7.58 0.02 -14.12
N GLY A 59 -8.21 0.89 -14.92
CA GLY A 59 -7.72 2.23 -15.25
C GLY A 59 -7.62 3.19 -14.05
N HIS A 60 -8.17 2.82 -12.90
CA HIS A 60 -8.13 3.60 -11.64
C HIS A 60 -6.96 3.18 -10.73
N SER A 61 -5.98 2.51 -11.29
CA SER A 61 -4.79 2.05 -10.59
C SER A 61 -3.55 2.18 -11.47
N CYS A 62 -2.38 2.25 -10.85
CA CYS A 62 -1.10 2.13 -11.55
C CYS A 62 -0.22 1.08 -10.89
N ILE A 63 0.79 0.62 -11.61
CA ILE A 63 1.78 -0.34 -11.15
C ILE A 63 3.09 0.38 -10.93
N ILE A 64 3.71 0.17 -9.77
CA ILE A 64 5.10 0.55 -9.51
C ILE A 64 5.94 -0.73 -9.55
N LYS A 65 6.86 -0.77 -10.50
CA LYS A 65 7.90 -1.79 -10.59
C LYS A 65 9.17 -1.26 -9.94
N THR A 66 9.77 -2.03 -9.06
CA THR A 66 10.90 -1.56 -8.28
C THR A 66 11.82 -2.71 -7.90
N GLU A 67 13.10 -2.42 -7.71
CA GLU A 67 14.08 -3.32 -7.11
C GLU A 67 14.14 -3.16 -5.57
N GLN A 68 13.40 -2.20 -5.03
CA GLN A 68 13.26 -2.01 -3.60
C GLN A 68 12.28 -3.03 -3.01
N ASN A 69 12.25 -3.17 -1.70
CA ASN A 69 11.27 -4.02 -1.03
C ASN A 69 9.86 -3.42 -1.20
N SER A 70 9.01 -4.04 -2.02
CA SER A 70 7.66 -3.54 -2.33
C SER A 70 6.76 -3.46 -1.09
N LYS A 71 6.92 -4.36 -0.10
CA LYS A 71 6.20 -4.29 1.17
C LYS A 71 6.64 -3.10 2.00
N TYR A 72 7.95 -2.78 2.01
CA TYR A 72 8.46 -1.57 2.63
C TYR A 72 7.77 -0.33 2.05
N LEU A 73 7.68 -0.24 0.73
CA LEU A 73 7.00 0.87 0.07
C LEU A 73 5.51 0.91 0.41
N ALA A 74 4.82 -0.24 0.45
CA ALA A 74 3.41 -0.32 0.84
C ALA A 74 3.17 0.17 2.27
N TYR A 75 4.07 -0.14 3.21
CA TYR A 75 4.04 0.39 4.57
C TYR A 75 4.36 1.89 4.59
N PHE A 76 5.41 2.31 3.85
CA PHE A 76 5.82 3.71 3.78
C PHE A 76 4.68 4.61 3.26
N PHE A 77 3.90 4.14 2.29
CA PHE A 77 2.76 4.88 1.74
C PHE A 77 1.64 5.11 2.78
N ARG A 78 1.66 4.41 3.91
CA ARG A 78 0.73 4.59 5.02
C ARG A 78 1.22 5.58 6.08
N THR A 79 2.47 6.05 6.00
CA THR A 79 3.02 7.01 6.95
C THR A 79 2.43 8.40 6.76
N SER A 80 2.41 9.18 7.82
CA SER A 80 2.02 10.61 7.79
C SER A 80 2.93 11.42 6.86
N TYR A 81 4.21 11.07 6.77
CA TYR A 81 5.16 11.71 5.86
C TYR A 81 4.73 11.61 4.39
N PHE A 82 4.37 10.39 3.94
CA PHE A 82 3.84 10.19 2.59
C PHE A 82 2.48 10.88 2.42
N GLN A 83 1.56 10.69 3.37
CA GLN A 83 0.20 11.22 3.31
C GLN A 83 0.16 12.74 3.23
N ASN A 84 1.02 13.45 3.96
CA ASN A 84 1.12 14.90 3.92
C ASN A 84 1.62 15.42 2.58
N GLN A 85 2.53 14.72 1.92
CA GLN A 85 2.98 15.05 0.57
C GLN A 85 1.91 14.73 -0.47
N LYS A 86 1.22 13.60 -0.33
CA LYS A 86 0.12 13.17 -1.20
C LYS A 86 -1.02 14.20 -1.20
N LYS A 87 -1.46 14.65 -0.02
CA LYS A 87 -2.53 15.68 0.11
C LYS A 87 -2.27 16.93 -0.72
N LYS A 88 -1.02 17.32 -0.92
CA LYS A 88 -0.63 18.49 -1.73
C LYS A 88 -0.60 18.23 -3.24
N ARG A 89 -0.81 16.97 -3.68
CA ARG A 89 -0.60 16.52 -5.07
C ARG A 89 -1.82 15.88 -5.71
N VAL A 90 -2.85 15.62 -4.93
CA VAL A 90 -4.14 15.14 -5.41
C VAL A 90 -4.93 16.27 -6.06
N LEU A 91 -5.79 15.92 -6.99
CA LEU A 91 -6.68 16.82 -7.72
C LEU A 91 -8.12 16.31 -7.65
N GLY A 92 -9.07 17.23 -7.87
CA GLY A 92 -10.49 16.87 -7.89
C GLY A 92 -11.21 17.16 -6.57
N THR A 93 -12.54 17.14 -6.62
CA THR A 93 -13.41 17.43 -5.47
C THR A 93 -14.42 16.32 -5.19
N LYS A 94 -15.07 15.77 -6.22
CA LYS A 94 -15.98 14.61 -6.10
C LYS A 94 -15.25 13.30 -6.31
N VAL A 95 -14.37 13.26 -7.31
CA VAL A 95 -13.43 12.17 -7.56
C VAL A 95 -12.05 12.73 -7.34
N ILE A 96 -11.34 12.18 -6.39
CA ILE A 96 -9.97 12.55 -6.06
C ILE A 96 -9.02 11.70 -6.88
N GLU A 97 -8.09 12.37 -7.57
CA GLU A 97 -7.13 11.73 -8.47
C GLU A 97 -5.69 12.02 -8.04
N LEU A 98 -4.88 10.98 -8.02
CA LEU A 98 -3.43 11.06 -7.86
C LEU A 98 -2.77 10.54 -9.14
N TYR A 99 -2.51 11.43 -10.08
CA TYR A 99 -1.85 11.05 -11.32
C TYR A 99 -0.46 10.47 -11.08
N PRO A 100 -0.04 9.45 -11.87
CA PRO A 100 1.30 8.85 -11.74
C PRO A 100 2.44 9.87 -11.75
N LYS A 101 2.33 10.92 -12.58
CA LYS A 101 3.29 12.03 -12.63
C LYS A 101 3.40 12.83 -11.32
N ASN A 102 2.32 12.90 -10.55
CA ASN A 102 2.27 13.55 -9.25
C ASN A 102 2.74 12.62 -8.14
N LEU A 103 2.39 11.34 -8.23
CA LEU A 103 2.91 10.30 -7.34
C LEU A 103 4.44 10.23 -7.44
N ALA A 104 5.02 10.27 -8.64
CA ALA A 104 6.46 10.27 -8.86
C ALA A 104 7.23 11.45 -8.24
N LYS A 105 6.54 12.53 -7.84
CA LYS A 105 7.14 13.67 -7.15
C LYS A 105 7.14 13.56 -5.63
N ILE A 106 6.54 12.52 -5.08
CA ILE A 106 6.56 12.26 -3.64
C ILE A 106 7.92 11.70 -3.27
N GLN A 107 8.55 12.34 -2.32
CA GLN A 107 9.85 11.89 -1.81
C GLN A 107 9.63 10.70 -0.87
N ILE A 108 10.46 9.67 -1.04
CA ILE A 108 10.49 8.47 -0.20
C ILE A 108 11.88 8.33 0.40
N ILE A 109 11.94 7.89 1.65
CA ILE A 109 13.19 7.56 2.33
C ILE A 109 13.48 6.09 2.05
N LEU A 110 14.65 5.80 1.48
CA LEU A 110 15.06 4.45 1.08
C LEU A 110 16.33 4.05 1.83
N PRO A 111 16.24 3.41 3.00
CA PRO A 111 17.39 2.80 3.65
C PRO A 111 17.89 1.59 2.83
N PRO A 112 19.07 1.02 3.16
CA PRO A 112 19.55 -0.20 2.53
C PRO A 112 18.50 -1.33 2.55
N LEU A 113 18.50 -2.21 1.54
CA LEU A 113 17.50 -3.30 1.40
C LEU A 113 17.45 -4.21 2.64
N SER A 114 18.56 -4.45 3.32
CA SER A 114 18.59 -5.21 4.56
C SER A 114 17.75 -4.54 5.67
N THR A 115 17.87 -3.22 5.81
CA THR A 115 17.09 -2.43 6.76
C THR A 115 15.61 -2.41 6.37
N GLN A 116 15.29 -2.26 5.07
CA GLN A 116 13.90 -2.35 4.59
C GLN A 116 13.28 -3.69 4.99
N SER A 117 14.00 -4.81 4.80
CA SER A 117 13.54 -6.15 5.14
C SER A 117 13.32 -6.33 6.64
N GLN A 118 14.21 -5.78 7.48
CA GLN A 118 14.04 -5.81 8.94
C GLN A 118 12.79 -5.03 9.39
N ILE A 119 12.58 -3.83 8.84
CA ILE A 119 11.39 -3.02 9.13
C ILE A 119 10.12 -3.78 8.74
N VAL A 120 10.09 -4.36 7.53
CA VAL A 120 8.95 -5.16 7.05
C VAL A 120 8.67 -6.33 8.00
N SER A 121 9.69 -7.09 8.41
CA SER A 121 9.51 -8.22 9.34
C SER A 121 8.88 -7.78 10.66
N ILE A 122 9.32 -6.67 11.23
CA ILE A 122 8.75 -6.13 12.47
C ILE A 122 7.28 -5.75 12.27
N LEU A 123 6.97 -5.01 11.20
CA LEU A 123 5.60 -4.55 10.92
C LEU A 123 4.66 -5.70 10.59
N ASP A 124 5.12 -6.73 9.87
CA ASP A 124 4.35 -7.95 9.59
C ASP A 124 4.00 -8.71 10.88
N ASN A 125 4.95 -8.83 11.81
CA ASN A 125 4.69 -9.45 13.10
C ASN A 125 3.62 -8.70 13.88
N PHE A 126 3.66 -7.37 13.92
CA PHE A 126 2.61 -6.58 14.55
C PHE A 126 1.26 -6.75 13.86
N ASN A 127 1.23 -6.74 12.53
CA ASN A 127 0.01 -6.93 11.76
C ASN A 127 -0.61 -8.32 12.01
N THR A 128 0.20 -9.36 12.11
CA THR A 128 -0.25 -10.72 12.47
C THR A 128 -0.84 -10.76 13.87
N LEU A 129 -0.16 -10.15 14.85
CA LEU A 129 -0.63 -10.11 16.23
C LEU A 129 -1.96 -9.35 16.37
N THR A 130 -2.11 -8.20 15.69
CA THR A 130 -3.37 -7.44 15.72
C THR A 130 -4.53 -8.18 15.06
N ASN A 131 -4.27 -8.88 13.96
CA ASN A 131 -5.31 -9.65 13.25
C ASN A 131 -5.72 -10.92 14.02
N SER A 132 -4.80 -11.60 14.68
CA SER A 132 -5.11 -12.80 15.48
C SER A 132 -5.89 -12.50 16.77
N LEU A 133 -5.79 -11.28 17.30
CA LEU A 133 -6.51 -10.85 18.50
C LEU A 133 -7.92 -10.31 18.20
N SER A 134 -8.29 -10.16 16.92
CA SER A 134 -9.55 -9.53 16.50
C SER A 134 -10.81 -10.32 16.86
N GLU A 135 -10.70 -11.59 17.23
CA GLU A 135 -11.85 -12.45 17.52
C GLU A 135 -12.32 -12.45 19.01
N GLY A 136 -11.58 -11.83 19.92
CA GLY A 136 -11.91 -11.99 21.35
C GLY A 136 -11.89 -10.76 22.26
N LEU A 137 -11.16 -9.68 21.94
CA LEU A 137 -10.92 -8.58 22.91
C LEU A 137 -10.88 -7.18 22.25
N PRO A 138 -12.02 -6.54 21.98
CA PRO A 138 -12.09 -5.24 21.27
C PRO A 138 -11.21 -4.13 21.85
N LYS A 139 -11.09 -4.06 23.17
CA LYS A 139 -10.29 -3.02 23.84
C LYS A 139 -8.78 -3.25 23.68
N GLU A 140 -8.35 -4.49 23.72
CA GLU A 140 -6.95 -4.86 23.50
C GLU A 140 -6.56 -4.64 22.03
N ILE A 141 -7.47 -4.89 21.11
CA ILE A 141 -7.30 -4.61 19.68
C ILE A 141 -7.04 -3.12 19.45
N GLU A 142 -7.84 -2.24 20.02
CA GLU A 142 -7.65 -0.79 19.90
C GLU A 142 -6.28 -0.34 20.44
N GLN A 143 -5.86 -0.87 21.57
CA GLN A 143 -4.54 -0.56 22.14
C GLN A 143 -3.40 -1.07 21.26
N ARG A 144 -3.51 -2.28 20.71
CA ARG A 144 -2.52 -2.86 19.81
C ARG A 144 -2.46 -2.11 18.48
N GLN A 145 -3.61 -1.66 17.96
CA GLN A 145 -3.66 -0.84 16.76
C GLN A 145 -2.93 0.49 16.95
N LYS A 146 -3.14 1.18 18.07
CA LYS A 146 -2.40 2.41 18.42
C LYS A 146 -0.89 2.16 18.53
N GLN A 147 -0.50 1.04 19.13
CA GLN A 147 0.91 0.64 19.23
C GLN A 147 1.52 0.36 17.86
N TYR A 148 0.80 -0.34 16.97
CA TYR A 148 1.22 -0.58 15.59
C TYR A 148 1.42 0.72 14.82
N GLU A 149 0.47 1.65 14.90
CA GLU A 149 0.55 2.95 14.23
C GLU A 149 1.75 3.76 14.74
N TYR A 150 1.95 3.78 16.05
CA TYR A 150 3.12 4.42 16.67
C TYR A 150 4.44 3.83 16.13
N TRP A 151 4.59 2.50 16.19
CA TRP A 151 5.84 1.87 15.73
C TRP A 151 6.05 2.00 14.22
N ARG A 152 4.99 1.95 13.43
CA ARG A 152 5.07 2.22 11.99
C ARG A 152 5.65 3.61 11.73
N GLU A 153 5.14 4.64 12.40
CA GLU A 153 5.66 6.01 12.27
C GLU A 153 7.12 6.10 12.76
N GLN A 154 7.46 5.49 13.90
CA GLN A 154 8.83 5.52 14.41
C GLN A 154 9.83 4.80 13.50
N LEU A 155 9.47 3.64 12.96
CA LEU A 155 10.35 2.85 12.10
C LEU A 155 10.50 3.43 10.69
N LEU A 156 9.54 4.24 10.24
CA LEU A 156 9.52 4.82 8.90
C LEU A 156 9.69 6.35 8.89
N ASN A 157 9.84 6.97 10.07
CA ASN A 157 10.14 8.40 10.20
C ASN A 157 11.65 8.54 10.42
N PHE A 158 12.38 8.76 9.34
CA PHE A 158 13.81 9.03 9.40
C PHE A 158 14.00 10.54 9.59
N ASP A 159 14.78 10.96 10.59
CA ASP A 159 15.23 12.33 10.72
C ASP A 159 16.09 12.68 9.49
N LEU A 160 15.66 13.69 8.74
CA LEU A 160 16.33 14.20 7.54
C LEU A 160 17.28 15.33 7.92
#